data_3be16144cfc9bb2c0f42a59f6f04a097
#
_entry.id   3be16144cfc9bb2c0f42a59f6f04a097
#
_cell.length_a   1.000
_cell.length_b   1.000
_cell.length_c   1.000
_cell.angle_alpha   90.00
_cell.angle_beta   90.00
_cell.angle_gamma   90.00
#
_symmetry.space_group_name_H-M   'P 1'
#
loop_
_entity.id
_entity.type
_entity.pdbx_description
1 polymer ?
#
loop_
_entity_poly.entity_id
_entity_poly.type
_entity_poly.pdbx_seq_one_letter_code
_entity_poly.pdbx_strand_id
1 'polypeptide(L)' 'MTKKANADIRDYIKKNDVYFWQVAQELGIHATTFTVKLRNELDPEAKQEVKDAVKAFIAE' A
#
# COMPACT_ATOMS: atom_id res chain seq x y z
N MET A 1 21.70 -9.16 1.53
CA MET A 1 20.49 -8.91 2.30
C MET A 1 19.29 -8.80 1.38
N THR A 2 18.25 -9.58 1.64
CA THR A 2 17.08 -9.58 0.76
C THR A 2 16.19 -8.36 1.01
N LYS A 3 15.82 -7.69 -0.06
CA LYS A 3 14.86 -6.60 0.01
C LYS A 3 13.48 -7.16 0.34
N LYS A 4 12.75 -6.47 1.19
CA LYS A 4 11.37 -6.84 1.46
C LYS A 4 10.52 -6.57 0.22
N ALA A 5 9.56 -7.45 -0.04
CA ALA A 5 8.63 -7.24 -1.14
C ALA A 5 7.93 -5.90 -0.96
N ASN A 6 7.80 -5.15 -2.06
CA ASN A 6 7.12 -3.84 -2.08
C ASN A 6 7.74 -2.81 -1.14
N ALA A 7 9.07 -2.83 -1.00
CA ALA A 7 9.76 -1.88 -0.14
C ALA A 7 9.43 -0.43 -0.51
N ASP A 8 9.34 -0.14 -1.80
CA ASP A 8 8.99 1.19 -2.29
C ASP A 8 7.57 1.60 -1.86
N ILE A 9 6.62 0.67 -1.93
CA ILE A 9 5.25 0.93 -1.52
C ILE A 9 5.16 1.12 -0.01
N ARG A 10 5.85 0.28 0.75
CA ARG A 10 5.86 0.39 2.22
C ARG A 10 6.46 1.73 2.65
N ASP A 11 7.53 2.15 2.01
CA ASP A 11 8.17 3.42 2.30
C ASP A 11 7.26 4.60 1.93
N TYR A 12 6.57 4.50 0.80
CA TYR A 12 5.65 5.53 0.36
C TYR A 12 4.51 5.74 1.37
N ILE A 13 3.93 4.65 1.85
CA ILE A 13 2.85 4.71 2.83
C ILE A 13 3.36 5.33 4.14
N LYS A 14 4.51 4.86 4.61
CA LYS A 14 5.11 5.35 5.84
C LYS A 14 5.47 6.83 5.74
N LYS A 15 6.02 7.24 4.61
CA LYS A 15 6.43 8.63 4.39
C LYS A 15 5.25 9.59 4.45
N ASN A 16 4.08 9.13 4.08
CA ASN A 16 2.87 9.95 4.10
C ASN A 16 2.07 9.82 5.39
N ASP A 17 2.62 9.16 6.40
CA ASP A 17 1.98 8.96 7.70
C ASP A 17 0.63 8.27 7.60
N VAL A 18 0.52 7.31 6.69
CA VAL A 18 -0.71 6.54 6.48
C VAL A 18 -0.48 5.12 6.96
N TYR A 19 -1.50 4.54 7.57
CA TYR A 19 -1.42 3.15 8.01
C TYR A 19 -1.95 2.21 6.94
N PHE A 20 -1.47 0.96 6.98
CA PHE A 20 -1.90 -0.05 6.01
C PHE A 20 -3.40 -0.26 6.01
N TRP A 21 -4.04 -0.26 7.19
CA TRP A 21 -5.48 -0.47 7.26
C TRP A 21 -6.26 0.68 6.59
N GLN A 22 -5.70 1.89 6.63
CA GLN A 22 -6.31 3.04 5.98
C GLN A 22 -6.24 2.90 4.46
N VAL A 23 -5.10 2.45 3.95
CA VAL A 23 -4.96 2.19 2.52
C VAL A 23 -5.89 1.08 2.08
N ALA A 24 -5.99 0.01 2.87
CA ALA A 24 -6.90 -1.11 2.57
C ALA A 24 -8.33 -0.63 2.49
N GLN A 25 -8.72 0.25 3.40
CA GLN A 25 -10.07 0.81 3.41
C GLN A 25 -10.37 1.59 2.13
N GLU A 26 -9.41 2.39 1.68
CA GLU A 26 -9.57 3.13 0.42
C GLU A 26 -9.67 2.20 -0.78
N LEU A 27 -8.97 1.07 -0.73
CA LEU A 27 -9.01 0.06 -1.79
C LEU A 27 -10.26 -0.82 -1.72
N GLY A 28 -11.02 -0.73 -0.62
CA GLY A 28 -12.21 -1.54 -0.43
C GLY A 28 -11.93 -2.98 -0.06
N ILE A 29 -10.80 -3.24 0.57
CA ILE A 29 -10.40 -4.59 1.01
C ILE A 29 -10.06 -4.57 2.50
N HIS A 30 -10.00 -5.76 3.09
CA HIS A 30 -9.59 -5.89 4.49
C HIS A 30 -8.10 -5.66 4.65
N ALA A 31 -7.70 -5.10 5.81
CA ALA A 31 -6.30 -4.88 6.12
C ALA A 31 -5.48 -6.17 6.03
N THR A 32 -6.05 -7.28 6.48
CA THR A 32 -5.39 -8.58 6.40
C THR A 32 -5.11 -8.96 4.96
N THR A 33 -6.09 -8.75 4.07
CA THR A 33 -5.94 -9.03 2.65
C THR A 33 -4.84 -8.18 2.04
N PHE A 34 -4.80 -6.91 2.39
CA PHE A 34 -3.78 -6.00 1.90
C PHE A 34 -2.38 -6.45 2.35
N THR A 35 -2.24 -6.82 3.63
CA THR A 35 -0.98 -7.31 4.16
C THR A 35 -0.50 -8.55 3.42
N VAL A 36 -1.42 -9.48 3.13
CA VAL A 36 -1.10 -10.68 2.38
C VAL A 36 -0.63 -10.33 0.96
N LYS A 37 -1.29 -9.39 0.31
CA LYS A 37 -0.89 -8.94 -1.02
C LYS A 37 0.53 -8.37 -1.03
N LEU A 38 0.91 -7.69 0.04
CA LEU A 38 2.24 -7.07 0.13
C LEU A 38 3.36 -8.08 0.38
N ARG A 39 3.04 -9.34 0.64
CA ARG A 39 4.06 -10.39 0.80
C ARG A 39 4.73 -10.72 -0.51
N ASN A 40 4.04 -10.51 -1.61
CA ASN A 40 4.56 -10.74 -2.95
C ASN A 40 4.72 -9.41 -3.66
N GLU A 41 5.78 -9.29 -4.45
CA GLU A 41 6.02 -8.06 -5.20
C GLU A 41 4.84 -7.76 -6.12
N LEU A 42 4.27 -6.57 -5.98
CA LEU A 42 3.15 -6.14 -6.81
C LEU A 42 3.64 -5.71 -8.18
N ASP A 43 2.79 -5.88 -9.19
CA ASP A 43 3.10 -5.36 -10.51
C ASP A 43 2.89 -3.83 -10.54
N PRO A 44 3.37 -3.14 -11.58
CA PRO A 44 3.28 -1.68 -11.64
C PRO A 44 1.86 -1.14 -11.52
N GLU A 45 0.88 -1.84 -12.08
CA GLU A 45 -0.51 -1.40 -12.00
C GLU A 45 -1.03 -1.44 -10.56
N ALA A 46 -0.73 -2.54 -9.86
CA ALA A 46 -1.15 -2.68 -8.47
C ALA A 46 -0.46 -1.64 -7.59
N LYS A 47 0.81 -1.36 -7.84
CA LYS A 47 1.54 -0.32 -7.11
C LYS A 47 0.91 1.04 -7.32
N GLN A 48 0.50 1.34 -8.56
CA GLN A 48 -0.15 2.61 -8.86
C GLN A 48 -1.49 2.73 -8.13
N GLU A 49 -2.25 1.66 -8.07
CA GLU A 49 -3.51 1.64 -7.33
C GLU A 49 -3.30 1.97 -5.86
N VAL A 50 -2.26 1.40 -5.25
CA VAL A 50 -1.94 1.69 -3.85
C VAL A 50 -1.56 3.15 -3.68
N LYS A 51 -0.74 3.68 -4.57
CA LYS A 51 -0.34 5.09 -4.51
C LYS A 51 -1.53 6.01 -4.67
N ASP A 52 -2.44 5.68 -5.58
CA ASP A 52 -3.66 6.46 -5.79
C ASP A 52 -4.55 6.44 -4.54
N ALA A 53 -4.65 5.28 -3.89
CA ALA A 53 -5.41 5.16 -2.65
C ALA A 53 -4.82 6.03 -1.54
N VAL A 54 -3.50 6.06 -1.42
CA VAL A 54 -2.82 6.91 -0.44
C VAL A 54 -3.10 8.38 -0.73
N LYS A 55 -3.00 8.78 -1.99
CA LYS A 55 -3.27 10.16 -2.39
C LYS A 55 -4.72 10.56 -2.09
N ALA A 56 -5.66 9.67 -2.37
CA ALA A 56 -7.07 9.92 -2.11
C ALA A 56 -7.33 10.08 -0.62
N PHE A 57 -6.70 9.26 0.19
CA PHE A 57 -6.83 9.33 1.65
C PHE A 57 -6.28 10.66 2.18
N ILE A 58 -5.12 11.08 1.69
CA ILE A 58 -4.48 12.33 2.13
C ILE A 58 -5.32 13.54 1.69
N ALA A 59 -5.93 13.46 0.52
CA ALA A 59 -6.73 14.56 -0.03
C ALA A 59 -8.04 14.78 0.74
N GLU A 60 -8.47 13.79 1.50
CA GLU A 60 -9.64 13.93 2.36
C GLU A 60 -9.30 14.79 3.56
#